data_0052d8ed502ba308a34feee1d28bc504
#
_entry.id   0052d8ed502ba308a34feee1d28bc504
#
_cell.length_a   1.000
_cell.length_b   1.000
_cell.length_c   1.000
_cell.angle_alpha   90.00
_cell.angle_beta   90.00
_cell.angle_gamma   90.00
#
_symmetry.space_group_name_H-M   'P 1'
#
loop_
_entity.id
_entity.type
_entity.pdbx_description
1 polymer ?
#
loop_
_entity_poly.entity_id
_entity_poly.type
_entity_poly.pdbx_seq_one_letter_code
_entity_poly.pdbx_strand_id
1 'polypeptide(L)'
;MTDIIKEIENAAAEAVKAIYQVDIPAGDIVVTPTRKEHQGDYTLVTFAISKLLRQAPPQIAASIGTYLQEQRSWVTHTEIVQGFLNISLSADYWTSTLRDMQSNPDFWKPQQAREKILVEFSSPNTNKPLHLGHIRNILLGWSMSKILSACGHQ
;
A
#
# COMPACT_ATOMS: atom_id res chain seq x y z
N MET A 1 -9.75 -4.49 0.76
CA MET A 1 -8.90 -3.45 0.17
C MET A 1 -7.93 -4.12 -0.76
N THR A 2 -8.05 -3.91 -2.04
CA THR A 2 -7.00 -4.28 -2.98
C THR A 2 -5.85 -3.31 -2.69
N ASP A 3 -4.76 -3.82 -2.15
CA ASP A 3 -3.56 -3.02 -1.91
C ASP A 3 -2.95 -2.76 -3.29
N ILE A 4 -3.01 -1.53 -3.78
CA ILE A 4 -2.49 -1.16 -5.11
C ILE A 4 -1.03 -1.56 -5.26
N ILE A 5 -0.25 -1.52 -4.20
CA ILE A 5 1.14 -1.95 -4.22
C ILE A 5 1.20 -3.42 -4.59
N LYS A 6 0.41 -4.27 -3.94
CA LYS A 6 0.33 -5.70 -4.27
C LYS A 6 -0.22 -5.96 -5.68
N GLU A 7 -1.14 -5.12 -6.13
CA GLU A 7 -1.67 -5.23 -7.49
C GLU A 7 -0.60 -4.92 -8.53
N ILE A 8 0.21 -3.88 -8.31
CA ILE A 8 1.37 -3.55 -9.16
C ILE A 8 2.44 -4.65 -9.08
N GLU A 9 2.76 -5.17 -7.89
CA GLU A 9 3.72 -6.26 -7.70
C GLU A 9 3.29 -7.52 -8.46
N ASN A 10 2.03 -7.92 -8.36
CA ASN A 10 1.48 -9.07 -9.09
C ASN A 10 1.51 -8.83 -10.61
N ALA A 11 1.09 -7.66 -11.06
CA ALA A 11 1.08 -7.33 -12.48
C ALA A 11 2.52 -7.29 -13.06
N ALA A 12 3.50 -6.82 -12.28
CA ALA A 12 4.89 -6.85 -12.67
C ALA A 12 5.47 -8.27 -12.71
N ALA A 13 5.11 -9.14 -11.76
CA ALA A 13 5.48 -10.56 -11.77
C ALA A 13 4.91 -11.27 -13.00
N GLU A 14 3.64 -11.01 -13.34
CA GLU A 14 3.02 -11.52 -14.58
C GLU A 14 3.73 -11.01 -15.83
N ALA A 15 4.11 -9.73 -15.87
CA ALA A 15 4.87 -9.16 -16.98
C ALA A 15 6.22 -9.86 -17.17
N VAL A 16 6.95 -10.07 -16.08
CA VAL A 16 8.25 -10.78 -16.13
C VAL A 16 8.06 -12.21 -16.61
N LYS A 17 7.04 -12.91 -16.11
CA LYS A 17 6.73 -14.27 -16.56
C LYS A 17 6.35 -14.32 -18.04
N ALA A 18 5.52 -13.39 -18.50
CA ALA A 18 5.08 -13.34 -19.90
C ALA A 18 6.21 -13.02 -20.88
N ILE A 19 7.08 -12.07 -20.52
CA ILE A 19 8.14 -11.56 -21.41
C ILE A 19 9.40 -12.45 -21.37
N TYR A 20 9.80 -12.86 -20.16
CA TYR A 20 11.10 -13.52 -19.95
C TYR A 20 10.99 -14.99 -19.58
N GLN A 21 9.77 -15.52 -19.39
CA GLN A 21 9.50 -16.91 -18.99
C GLN A 21 10.16 -17.29 -17.64
N VAL A 22 10.33 -16.32 -16.75
CA VAL A 22 10.89 -16.48 -15.42
C VAL A 22 9.83 -16.16 -14.38
N ASP A 23 9.63 -17.07 -13.44
CA ASP A 23 8.75 -16.84 -12.29
C ASP A 23 9.52 -16.09 -11.19
N ILE A 24 8.97 -14.94 -10.78
CA ILE A 24 9.47 -14.16 -9.65
C ILE A 24 8.31 -14.01 -8.66
N PRO A 25 8.50 -14.34 -7.36
CA PRO A 25 7.49 -14.05 -6.36
C PRO A 25 7.18 -12.54 -6.33
N ALA A 26 5.90 -12.17 -6.29
CA ALA A 26 5.49 -10.76 -6.23
C ALA A 26 6.12 -10.03 -5.01
N GLY A 27 6.30 -10.72 -3.89
CA GLY A 27 6.94 -10.16 -2.70
C GLY A 27 8.42 -9.80 -2.85
N ASP A 28 9.09 -10.26 -3.91
CA ASP A 28 10.48 -9.88 -4.22
C ASP A 28 10.54 -8.63 -5.10
N ILE A 29 9.39 -8.16 -5.59
CA ILE A 29 9.26 -6.95 -6.39
C ILE A 29 8.98 -5.78 -5.46
N VAL A 30 9.81 -4.75 -5.53
CA VAL A 30 9.70 -3.59 -4.64
C VAL A 30 8.96 -2.47 -5.37
N VAL A 31 7.81 -2.08 -4.80
CA VAL A 31 7.00 -0.95 -5.25
C VAL A 31 6.89 0.08 -4.12
N THR A 32 7.15 1.33 -4.42
CA THR A 32 7.09 2.46 -3.47
C THR A 32 6.33 3.64 -4.07
N PRO A 33 5.78 4.56 -3.27
CA PRO A 33 5.28 5.82 -3.79
C PRO A 33 6.37 6.58 -4.55
N THR A 34 6.02 7.17 -5.68
CA THR A 34 6.95 7.97 -6.49
C THR A 34 7.39 9.23 -5.72
N ARG A 35 8.65 9.59 -5.85
CA ARG A 35 9.17 10.83 -5.25
C ARG A 35 8.58 12.06 -5.93
N LYS A 36 8.40 13.13 -5.17
CA LYS A 36 7.74 14.37 -5.63
C LYS A 36 8.41 15.04 -6.83
N GLU A 37 9.69 14.76 -7.07
CA GLU A 37 10.49 15.31 -8.17
C GLU A 37 10.23 14.61 -9.50
N HIS A 38 9.55 13.46 -9.49
CA HIS A 38 9.27 12.65 -10.67
C HIS A 38 7.77 12.52 -10.93
N GLN A 39 7.41 12.29 -12.17
CA GLN A 39 6.02 12.01 -12.55
C GLN A 39 5.66 10.55 -12.21
N GLY A 40 4.40 10.33 -11.82
CA GLY A 40 3.86 9.02 -11.46
C GLY A 40 3.37 8.94 -10.02
N ASP A 41 2.56 7.94 -9.75
CA ASP A 41 2.01 7.66 -8.42
C ASP A 41 2.85 6.65 -7.65
N TYR A 42 3.31 5.61 -8.36
CA TYR A 42 4.13 4.53 -7.81
C TYR A 42 5.35 4.26 -8.66
N THR A 43 6.43 3.85 -8.01
CA THR A 43 7.71 3.50 -8.63
C THR A 43 8.02 2.03 -8.38
N LEU A 44 8.21 1.27 -9.45
CA LEU A 44 8.69 -0.11 -9.41
C LEU A 44 10.21 -0.11 -9.55
N VAL A 45 10.88 -0.81 -8.64
CA VAL A 45 12.35 -0.90 -8.58
C VAL A 45 12.80 -2.13 -9.37
N THR A 46 13.45 -1.92 -10.51
CA THR A 46 13.82 -3.02 -11.41
C THR A 46 15.17 -3.67 -11.14
N PHE A 47 15.97 -3.15 -10.21
CA PHE A 47 17.34 -3.62 -9.98
C PHE A 47 17.44 -5.09 -9.55
N ALA A 48 16.51 -5.57 -8.71
CA ALA A 48 16.49 -6.98 -8.30
C ALA A 48 16.18 -7.88 -9.50
N ILE A 49 15.21 -7.50 -10.33
CA ILE A 49 14.81 -8.19 -11.55
C ILE A 49 15.97 -8.19 -12.56
N SER A 50 16.65 -7.04 -12.73
CA SER A 50 17.81 -6.86 -13.58
C SER A 50 18.94 -7.83 -13.22
N LYS A 51 19.22 -7.98 -11.95
CA LYS A 51 20.26 -8.89 -11.45
C LYS A 51 19.93 -10.36 -11.76
N LEU A 52 18.66 -10.73 -11.65
CA LEU A 52 18.17 -12.07 -11.96
C LEU A 52 18.23 -12.37 -13.46
N LEU A 53 17.74 -11.43 -14.29
CA LEU A 53 17.66 -11.59 -15.74
C LEU A 53 18.98 -11.26 -16.47
N ARG A 54 19.97 -10.70 -15.78
CA ARG A 54 21.25 -10.23 -16.35
C ARG A 54 21.05 -9.26 -17.53
N GLN A 55 20.06 -8.40 -17.42
CA GLN A 55 19.76 -7.36 -18.41
C GLN A 55 19.81 -5.98 -17.77
N ALA A 56 19.99 -4.94 -18.59
CA ALA A 56 20.07 -3.58 -18.12
C ALA A 56 18.74 -3.11 -17.49
N PRO A 57 18.74 -2.49 -16.29
CA PRO A 57 17.53 -2.05 -15.60
C PRO A 57 16.59 -1.20 -16.46
N PRO A 58 17.09 -0.24 -17.31
CA PRO A 58 16.19 0.55 -18.16
C PRO A 58 15.45 -0.28 -19.22
N GLN A 59 16.07 -1.34 -19.74
CA GLN A 59 15.43 -2.22 -20.74
C GLN A 59 14.30 -3.03 -20.09
N ILE A 60 14.54 -3.56 -18.89
CA ILE A 60 13.52 -4.29 -18.13
C ILE A 60 12.37 -3.34 -17.77
N ALA A 61 12.68 -2.12 -17.29
CA ALA A 61 11.68 -1.12 -17.01
C ALA A 61 10.82 -0.80 -18.24
N ALA A 62 11.42 -0.66 -19.43
CA ALA A 62 10.70 -0.43 -20.66
C ALA A 62 9.77 -1.58 -21.03
N SER A 63 10.25 -2.81 -20.98
CA SER A 63 9.46 -4.00 -21.31
C SER A 63 8.28 -4.18 -20.36
N ILE A 64 8.52 -4.06 -19.05
CA ILE A 64 7.45 -4.13 -18.03
C ILE A 64 6.47 -2.96 -18.21
N GLY A 65 6.96 -1.73 -18.40
CA GLY A 65 6.13 -0.55 -18.59
C GLY A 65 5.18 -0.69 -19.78
N THR A 66 5.68 -1.14 -20.94
CA THR A 66 4.86 -1.41 -22.12
C THR A 66 3.80 -2.47 -21.83
N TYR A 67 4.19 -3.58 -21.24
CA TYR A 67 3.25 -4.64 -20.87
C TYR A 67 2.14 -4.14 -19.94
N LEU A 68 2.50 -3.36 -18.91
CA LEU A 68 1.52 -2.81 -17.98
C LEU A 68 0.54 -1.85 -18.66
N GLN A 69 1.02 -0.97 -19.55
CA GLN A 69 0.17 -0.06 -20.29
C GLN A 69 -0.80 -0.79 -21.25
N GLU A 70 -0.39 -1.90 -21.84
CA GLU A 70 -1.22 -2.69 -22.75
C GLU A 70 -2.22 -3.59 -22.02
N GLN A 71 -1.83 -4.16 -20.86
CA GLN A 71 -2.61 -5.20 -20.20
C GLN A 71 -3.40 -4.68 -18.99
N ARG A 72 -3.17 -3.44 -18.54
CA ARG A 72 -3.80 -2.88 -17.33
C ARG A 72 -4.44 -1.53 -17.62
N SER A 73 -5.77 -1.49 -17.65
CA SER A 73 -6.56 -0.27 -17.92
C SER A 73 -6.36 0.83 -16.87
N TRP A 74 -5.89 0.46 -15.68
CA TRP A 74 -5.59 1.42 -14.62
C TRP A 74 -4.22 2.10 -14.75
N VAL A 75 -3.35 1.68 -15.70
CA VAL A 75 -2.08 2.35 -16.02
C VAL A 75 -2.29 3.30 -17.20
N THR A 76 -2.09 4.59 -16.99
CA THR A 76 -2.21 5.60 -18.05
C THR A 76 -0.89 5.97 -18.69
N HIS A 77 0.16 6.03 -17.89
CA HIS A 77 1.48 6.46 -18.34
C HIS A 77 2.57 5.78 -17.52
N THR A 78 3.71 5.55 -18.16
CA THR A 78 4.93 5.06 -17.49
C THR A 78 6.12 5.91 -17.90
N GLU A 79 6.98 6.23 -16.94
CA GLU A 79 8.23 6.96 -17.13
C GLU A 79 9.40 6.18 -16.55
N ILE A 80 10.52 6.16 -17.28
CA ILE A 80 11.72 5.44 -16.86
C ILE A 80 12.79 6.42 -16.45
N VAL A 81 13.21 6.34 -15.19
CA VAL A 81 14.26 7.18 -14.65
C VAL A 81 15.36 6.29 -14.07
N GLN A 82 16.49 6.20 -14.73
CA GLN A 82 17.69 5.46 -14.26
C GLN A 82 17.41 4.00 -13.82
N GLY A 83 16.46 3.32 -14.48
CA GLY A 83 16.08 1.94 -14.14
C GLY A 83 14.96 1.83 -13.10
N PHE A 84 14.40 2.94 -12.66
CA PHE A 84 13.12 2.98 -11.94
C PHE A 84 11.99 3.14 -12.96
N LEU A 85 10.92 2.38 -12.78
CA LEU A 85 9.70 2.51 -13.58
C LEU A 85 8.65 3.23 -12.77
N ASN A 86 8.40 4.49 -13.09
CA ASN A 86 7.32 5.28 -12.51
C ASN A 86 6.02 5.00 -13.26
N ILE A 87 4.95 4.78 -12.53
CA ILE A 87 3.64 4.37 -13.03
C ILE A 87 2.61 5.40 -12.60
N SER A 88 1.85 5.93 -13.57
CA SER A 88 0.71 6.83 -13.32
C SER A 88 -0.59 6.05 -13.43
N LEU A 89 -1.44 6.19 -12.43
CA LEU A 89 -2.75 5.53 -12.37
C LEU A 89 -3.83 6.37 -13.06
N SER A 90 -4.88 5.71 -13.53
CA SER A 90 -6.00 6.39 -14.18
C SER A 90 -6.87 7.14 -13.17
N ALA A 91 -7.52 8.20 -13.63
CA ALA A 91 -8.52 8.91 -12.83
C ALA A 91 -9.69 7.98 -12.42
N ASP A 92 -10.05 7.03 -13.29
CA ASP A 92 -11.08 6.04 -12.99
C ASP A 92 -10.69 5.10 -11.84
N TYR A 93 -9.40 4.73 -11.76
CA TYR A 93 -8.89 3.95 -10.63
C TYR A 93 -9.09 4.72 -9.31
N TRP A 94 -8.70 5.98 -9.26
CA TRP A 94 -8.85 6.80 -8.06
C TRP A 94 -10.32 7.04 -7.70
N THR A 95 -11.16 7.27 -8.72
CA THR A 95 -12.60 7.48 -8.51
C THR A 95 -13.29 6.21 -8.00
N SER A 96 -12.95 5.04 -8.53
CA SER A 96 -13.49 3.77 -8.05
C SER A 96 -13.03 3.47 -6.62
N THR A 97 -11.76 3.72 -6.31
CA THR A 97 -11.24 3.57 -4.95
C THR A 97 -11.98 4.46 -3.95
N LEU A 98 -12.25 5.72 -4.33
CA LEU A 98 -13.01 6.65 -3.49
C LEU A 98 -14.47 6.17 -3.27
N ARG A 99 -15.12 5.63 -4.30
CA ARG A 99 -16.46 5.04 -4.17
C ARG A 99 -16.46 3.83 -3.24
N ASP A 100 -15.45 2.97 -3.35
CA ASP A 100 -15.29 1.81 -2.46
C ASP A 100 -15.09 2.24 -1.01
N MET A 101 -14.28 3.27 -0.76
CA MET A 101 -14.12 3.87 0.56
C MET A 101 -15.44 4.40 1.12
N GLN A 102 -16.23 5.05 0.28
CA GLN A 102 -17.52 5.62 0.70
C GLN A 102 -18.57 4.54 0.98
N SER A 103 -18.60 3.49 0.18
CA SER A 103 -19.59 2.41 0.29
C SER A 103 -19.27 1.37 1.36
N ASN A 104 -18.00 1.26 1.78
CA ASN A 104 -17.54 0.27 2.75
C ASN A 104 -16.98 0.94 4.02
N PRO A 105 -17.76 1.02 5.11
CA PRO A 105 -17.31 1.57 6.39
C PRO A 105 -16.06 0.87 6.97
N ASP A 106 -15.85 -0.38 6.57
CA ASP A 106 -14.75 -1.21 7.03
C ASP A 106 -13.58 -1.25 6.03
N PHE A 107 -13.56 -0.35 5.06
CA PHE A 107 -12.54 -0.28 4.00
C PHE A 107 -11.10 -0.32 4.55
N TRP A 108 -10.87 0.34 5.68
CA TRP A 108 -9.56 0.44 6.30
C TRP A 108 -9.22 -0.69 7.27
N LYS A 109 -10.20 -1.52 7.61
CA LYS A 109 -9.98 -2.61 8.55
C LYS A 109 -9.22 -3.76 7.89
N PRO A 110 -8.21 -4.31 8.54
CA PRO A 110 -7.58 -5.54 8.09
C PRO A 110 -8.61 -6.67 7.99
N GLN A 111 -8.50 -7.49 6.94
CA GLN A 111 -9.41 -8.63 6.75
C GLN A 111 -9.23 -9.74 7.78
N GLN A 112 -8.06 -9.80 8.42
CA GLN A 112 -7.79 -10.78 9.48
C GLN A 112 -7.75 -10.09 10.83
N ALA A 113 -8.44 -10.69 11.81
CA ALA A 113 -8.36 -10.25 13.20
C ALA A 113 -6.92 -10.40 13.70
N ARG A 114 -6.44 -9.35 14.37
CA ARG A 114 -5.13 -9.32 15.02
C ARG A 114 -5.25 -9.79 16.47
N GLU A 115 -4.18 -9.64 17.21
CA GLU A 115 -4.08 -10.01 18.62
C GLU A 115 -5.15 -9.30 19.47
N LYS A 116 -5.55 -9.96 20.56
CA LYS A 116 -6.37 -9.33 21.61
C LYS A 116 -5.48 -8.43 22.44
N ILE A 117 -5.89 -7.17 22.59
CA ILE A 117 -5.16 -6.16 23.37
C ILE A 117 -6.09 -5.62 24.45
N LEU A 118 -5.64 -5.73 25.68
CA LEU A 118 -6.33 -5.13 26.82
C LEU A 118 -5.77 -3.73 27.07
N VAL A 119 -6.63 -2.72 27.03
CA VAL A 119 -6.28 -1.34 27.34
C VAL A 119 -7.01 -0.95 28.62
N GLU A 120 -6.27 -0.77 29.71
CA GLU A 120 -6.83 -0.29 30.98
C GLU A 120 -6.77 1.24 31.01
N PHE A 121 -7.91 1.88 31.22
CA PHE A 121 -8.03 3.33 31.37
C PHE A 121 -9.28 3.67 32.16
N SER A 122 -9.44 4.95 32.55
CA SER A 122 -10.61 5.40 33.33
C SER A 122 -10.72 4.78 34.73
N SER A 123 -9.58 4.68 35.41
CA SER A 123 -9.47 4.08 36.76
C SER A 123 -9.05 5.13 37.80
N PRO A 124 -9.89 6.17 38.05
CA PRO A 124 -9.60 7.19 39.06
C PRO A 124 -9.80 6.68 40.48
N ASN A 125 -9.08 7.28 41.43
CA ASN A 125 -9.32 7.03 42.85
C ASN A 125 -10.73 7.48 43.26
N THR A 126 -11.47 6.60 43.88
CA THR A 126 -12.88 6.81 44.22
C THR A 126 -13.12 7.85 45.34
N ASN A 127 -12.09 8.17 46.11
CA ASN A 127 -12.15 9.07 47.27
C ASN A 127 -11.68 10.50 46.97
N LYS A 128 -11.49 10.87 45.72
CA LYS A 128 -11.04 12.19 45.27
C LYS A 128 -11.94 12.73 44.16
N PRO A 129 -12.19 14.05 44.11
CA PRO A 129 -12.91 14.64 43.01
C PRO A 129 -12.12 14.50 41.70
N LEU A 130 -12.85 14.33 40.61
CA LEU A 130 -12.24 14.28 39.27
C LEU A 130 -11.67 15.65 38.89
N HIS A 131 -10.57 15.64 38.15
CA HIS A 131 -9.97 16.85 37.60
C HIS A 131 -9.49 16.60 36.13
N LEU A 132 -9.04 17.65 35.47
CA LEU A 132 -8.62 17.58 34.04
C LEU A 132 -7.62 16.48 33.72
N GLY A 133 -6.74 16.12 34.67
CA GLY A 133 -5.81 14.99 34.48
C GLY A 133 -6.52 13.65 34.31
N HIS A 134 -7.62 13.41 34.97
CA HIS A 134 -8.43 12.19 34.76
C HIS A 134 -9.12 12.18 33.42
N ILE A 135 -9.66 13.32 32.97
CA ILE A 135 -10.28 13.47 31.66
C ILE A 135 -9.25 13.18 30.55
N ARG A 136 -8.03 13.73 30.69
CA ARG A 136 -6.94 13.45 29.76
C ARG A 136 -6.65 11.95 29.67
N ASN A 137 -6.50 11.25 30.77
CA ASN A 137 -6.25 9.81 30.78
C ASN A 137 -7.38 9.00 30.13
N ILE A 138 -8.62 9.36 30.41
CA ILE A 138 -9.81 8.73 29.81
C ILE A 138 -9.79 8.90 28.29
N LEU A 139 -9.55 10.12 27.81
CA LEU A 139 -9.51 10.40 26.38
C LEU A 139 -8.36 9.70 25.69
N LEU A 140 -7.18 9.63 26.29
CA LEU A 140 -6.02 8.92 25.74
C LEU A 140 -6.30 7.41 25.61
N GLY A 141 -6.80 6.78 26.67
CA GLY A 141 -7.12 5.36 26.65
C GLY A 141 -8.24 5.03 25.66
N TRP A 142 -9.28 5.85 25.62
CA TRP A 142 -10.38 5.71 24.65
C TRP A 142 -9.87 5.85 23.20
N SER A 143 -9.05 6.87 22.91
CA SER A 143 -8.48 7.09 21.59
C SER A 143 -7.59 5.92 21.17
N MET A 144 -6.74 5.44 22.08
CA MET A 144 -5.88 4.27 21.83
C MET A 144 -6.72 3.03 21.51
N SER A 145 -7.77 2.75 22.28
CA SER A 145 -8.67 1.62 22.04
C SER A 145 -9.35 1.72 20.67
N LYS A 146 -9.76 2.93 20.26
CA LYS A 146 -10.35 3.15 18.93
C LYS A 146 -9.36 2.91 17.81
N ILE A 147 -8.12 3.40 17.94
CA ILE A 147 -7.06 3.19 16.97
C ILE A 147 -6.74 1.69 16.83
N LEU A 148 -6.53 0.99 17.94
CA LEU A 148 -6.24 -0.44 17.94
C LEU A 148 -7.38 -1.25 17.30
N SER A 149 -8.64 -0.92 17.62
CA SER A 149 -9.80 -1.55 16.98
C SER A 149 -9.85 -1.29 15.48
N ALA A 150 -9.55 -0.07 15.04
CA ALA A 150 -9.47 0.27 13.62
C ALA A 150 -8.33 -0.49 12.91
N CYS A 151 -7.24 -0.78 13.62
CA CYS A 151 -6.14 -1.62 13.14
C CYS A 151 -6.45 -3.13 13.17
N GLY A 152 -7.67 -3.54 13.55
CA GLY A 152 -8.12 -4.93 13.55
C GLY A 152 -7.79 -5.71 14.82
N HIS A 153 -7.28 -5.07 15.86
CA HIS A 153 -7.13 -5.69 17.17
C HIS A 153 -8.49 -5.83 17.88
N GLN A 154 -8.62 -6.88 18.67
CA GLN A 154 -9.80 -7.18 19.49
C GLN A 154 -9.57 -6.80 20.94
#